data_641d1aec0f5ff804fccdc858e80c3097
#
_entry.id   641d1aec0f5ff804fccdc858e80c3097
#
_cell.length_a   1.000
_cell.length_b   1.000
_cell.length_c   1.000
_cell.angle_alpha   90.00
_cell.angle_beta   90.00
_cell.angle_gamma   90.00
#
_symmetry.space_group_name_H-M   'P 1'
#
loop_
_entity.id
_entity.type
_entity.pdbx_description
1 polymer ?
#
loop_
_entity_poly.entity_id
_entity_poly.type
_entity_poly.pdbx_seq_one_letter_code
_entity_poly.pdbx_strand_id
1 'polypeptide(L)'
;MSAARETPAARRVRARKILAALERAYPDARIALHFSTPLELLVATILSAQCTDERVNRITPALFRKYRTAEDWARADPATLEQEIRPTGFFRAKTRAIIGMARALVERHGGQVPADREALTALPGVGLKTANVVLGNAFGQPALAVDTHVFRVSQRLGLARSDDPDRIHDQLIEVIPRTKWTRTTHLFQAHGRRTCLARRPLCPVCPVRRLCPWPAQTAARGRGGGGRATPSRRSKSPAAR
;
A
#
# COMPACT_ATOMS: atom_id res chain seq x y z
N MET A 1 -3.46 35.14 -10.79
CA MET A 1 -3.68 34.32 -12.00
C MET A 1 -3.91 32.87 -11.53
N SER A 2 -5.14 32.38 -11.65
CA SER A 2 -5.49 30.99 -11.30
C SER A 2 -4.78 30.07 -12.29
N ALA A 3 -3.90 29.18 -11.79
CA ALA A 3 -3.29 28.16 -12.62
C ALA A 3 -4.42 27.34 -13.26
N ALA A 4 -4.49 27.31 -14.58
CA ALA A 4 -5.49 26.55 -15.31
C ALA A 4 -5.47 25.11 -14.80
N ARG A 5 -6.63 24.56 -14.42
CA ARG A 5 -6.77 23.19 -13.95
C ARG A 5 -6.32 22.24 -15.08
N GLU A 6 -5.37 21.38 -14.79
CA GLU A 6 -4.90 20.36 -15.73
C GLU A 6 -6.08 19.51 -16.24
N THR A 7 -6.21 19.39 -17.57
CA THR A 7 -7.25 18.56 -18.19
C THR A 7 -7.00 17.06 -17.90
N PRO A 8 -8.06 16.22 -17.91
CA PRO A 8 -7.89 14.76 -17.77
C PRO A 8 -6.93 14.16 -18.80
N ALA A 9 -6.97 14.63 -20.04
CA ALA A 9 -6.07 14.18 -21.11
C ALA A 9 -4.60 14.56 -20.81
N ALA A 10 -4.34 15.81 -20.40
CA ALA A 10 -3.01 16.25 -20.01
C ALA A 10 -2.48 15.44 -18.81
N ARG A 11 -3.33 15.12 -17.83
CA ARG A 11 -2.98 14.30 -16.68
C ARG A 11 -2.59 12.87 -17.07
N ARG A 12 -3.31 12.24 -18.00
CA ARG A 12 -2.95 10.93 -18.58
C ARG A 12 -1.58 10.95 -19.27
N VAL A 13 -1.31 11.99 -20.06
CA VAL A 13 0.01 12.16 -20.72
C VAL A 13 1.11 12.34 -19.67
N ARG A 14 0.89 13.17 -18.66
CA ARG A 14 1.85 13.37 -17.56
C ARG A 14 2.07 12.09 -16.75
N ALA A 15 1.02 11.33 -16.45
CA ALA A 15 1.12 10.05 -15.77
C ALA A 15 2.03 9.07 -16.53
N ARG A 16 1.88 8.94 -17.85
CA ARG A 16 2.75 8.10 -18.70
C ARG A 16 4.22 8.55 -18.62
N LYS A 17 4.49 9.87 -18.67
CA LYS A 17 5.86 10.40 -18.54
C LYS A 17 6.45 10.12 -17.15
N ILE A 18 5.64 10.25 -16.09
CA ILE A 18 6.04 9.90 -14.72
C ILE A 18 6.42 8.42 -14.64
N LEU A 19 5.56 7.52 -15.12
CA LEU A 19 5.82 6.09 -15.08
C LEU A 19 7.09 5.72 -15.84
N ALA A 20 7.29 6.24 -17.04
CA ALA A 20 8.50 6.00 -17.81
C ALA A 20 9.78 6.48 -17.11
N ALA A 21 9.73 7.61 -16.40
CA ALA A 21 10.85 8.09 -15.61
C ALA A 21 11.11 7.21 -14.36
N LEU A 22 10.06 6.74 -13.70
CA LEU A 22 10.18 5.85 -12.54
C LEU A 22 10.64 4.45 -12.95
N GLU A 23 10.23 3.93 -14.10
CA GLU A 23 10.70 2.64 -14.65
C GLU A 23 12.22 2.65 -14.87
N ARG A 24 12.75 3.75 -15.40
CA ARG A 24 14.21 3.93 -15.56
C ARG A 24 14.94 4.06 -14.22
N ALA A 25 14.34 4.77 -13.26
CA ALA A 25 14.95 5.00 -11.95
C ALA A 25 14.87 3.79 -11.01
N TYR A 26 13.87 2.94 -11.18
CA TYR A 26 13.61 1.78 -10.31
C TYR A 26 13.31 0.52 -11.15
N PRO A 27 14.27 0.03 -11.97
CA PRO A 27 14.05 -1.16 -12.82
C PRO A 27 13.78 -2.40 -11.98
N ASP A 28 14.33 -2.47 -10.77
CA ASP A 28 14.20 -3.52 -9.77
C ASP A 28 12.89 -3.48 -8.96
N ALA A 29 12.04 -2.46 -9.16
CA ALA A 29 10.80 -2.33 -8.41
C ALA A 29 9.88 -3.53 -8.63
N ARG A 30 9.61 -4.27 -7.55
CA ARG A 30 8.76 -5.47 -7.52
C ARG A 30 8.14 -5.64 -6.14
N ILE A 31 7.26 -6.60 -5.98
CA ILE A 31 6.76 -6.99 -4.68
C ILE A 31 7.91 -7.43 -3.78
N ALA A 32 7.89 -7.01 -2.52
CA ALA A 32 8.93 -7.35 -1.55
C ALA A 32 8.63 -8.64 -0.77
N LEU A 33 7.38 -9.10 -0.74
CA LEU A 33 7.00 -10.36 -0.09
C LEU A 33 7.48 -11.55 -0.93
N HIS A 34 8.03 -12.57 -0.26
CA HIS A 34 8.47 -13.82 -0.88
C HIS A 34 7.32 -14.82 -0.86
N PHE A 35 7.05 -15.44 -2.00
CA PHE A 35 6.01 -16.45 -2.18
C PHE A 35 6.29 -17.31 -3.41
N SER A 36 5.73 -18.50 -3.43
CA SER A 36 5.76 -19.43 -4.58
C SER A 36 4.36 -19.73 -5.12
N THR A 37 3.32 -19.56 -4.30
CA THR A 37 1.94 -19.85 -4.67
C THR A 37 1.00 -18.66 -4.38
N PRO A 38 -0.18 -18.58 -5.00
CA PRO A 38 -1.19 -17.57 -4.67
C PRO A 38 -1.62 -17.62 -3.20
N LEU A 39 -1.70 -18.81 -2.60
CA LEU A 39 -2.05 -18.98 -1.18
C LEU A 39 -0.96 -18.39 -0.26
N GLU A 40 0.31 -18.66 -0.55
CA GLU A 40 1.42 -18.07 0.18
C GLU A 40 1.41 -16.54 0.11
N LEU A 41 1.15 -15.96 -1.09
CA LEU A 41 1.05 -14.51 -1.22
C LEU A 41 -0.13 -13.94 -0.43
N LEU A 42 -1.29 -14.62 -0.46
CA LEU A 42 -2.46 -14.18 0.28
C LEU A 42 -2.19 -14.16 1.78
N VAL A 43 -1.62 -15.24 2.34
CA VAL A 43 -1.21 -15.32 3.75
C VAL A 43 -0.16 -14.26 4.07
N ALA A 44 0.91 -14.15 3.28
CA ALA A 44 1.97 -13.15 3.49
C ALA A 44 1.41 -11.72 3.48
N THR A 45 0.43 -11.43 2.61
CA THR A 45 -0.21 -10.11 2.54
C THR A 45 -1.05 -9.82 3.79
N ILE A 46 -1.78 -10.80 4.33
CA ILE A 46 -2.49 -10.66 5.61
C ILE A 46 -1.48 -10.40 6.75
N LEU A 47 -0.38 -11.16 6.79
CA LEU A 47 0.67 -10.97 7.78
C LEU A 47 1.37 -9.61 7.68
N SER A 48 1.45 -9.00 6.49
CA SER A 48 2.08 -7.71 6.27
C SER A 48 1.28 -6.50 6.77
N ALA A 49 0.03 -6.68 7.19
CA ALA A 49 -0.76 -5.60 7.77
C ALA A 49 -0.06 -5.02 9.02
N GLN A 50 0.31 -3.73 8.96
CA GLN A 50 1.07 -3.02 10.00
C GLN A 50 2.37 -3.75 10.43
N CYS A 51 3.02 -4.45 9.49
CA CYS A 51 4.28 -5.15 9.69
C CYS A 51 5.22 -4.89 8.51
N THR A 52 6.53 -4.92 8.75
CA THR A 52 7.50 -4.78 7.66
C THR A 52 7.60 -6.06 6.83
N ASP A 53 7.80 -5.91 5.51
CA ASP A 53 7.97 -7.05 4.60
C ASP A 53 9.13 -7.96 5.02
N GLU A 54 10.23 -7.39 5.52
CA GLU A 54 11.39 -8.16 6.03
C GLU A 54 11.01 -9.08 7.19
N ARG A 55 10.18 -8.59 8.12
CA ARG A 55 9.73 -9.40 9.27
C ARG A 55 8.80 -10.52 8.82
N VAL A 56 7.91 -10.26 7.87
CA VAL A 56 7.06 -11.28 7.27
C VAL A 56 7.92 -12.32 6.57
N ASN A 57 8.84 -11.91 5.70
CA ASN A 57 9.73 -12.80 4.95
C ASN A 57 10.64 -13.66 5.85
N ARG A 58 10.90 -13.22 7.09
CA ARG A 58 11.70 -13.99 8.06
C ARG A 58 10.94 -15.20 8.60
N ILE A 59 9.63 -15.09 8.81
CA ILE A 59 8.84 -16.15 9.43
C ILE A 59 8.12 -17.05 8.41
N THR A 60 7.75 -16.51 7.25
CA THR A 60 6.95 -17.24 6.24
C THR A 60 7.61 -18.51 5.72
N PRO A 61 8.95 -18.66 5.57
CA PRO A 61 9.53 -19.90 5.09
C PRO A 61 9.25 -21.10 6.00
N ALA A 62 9.21 -20.90 7.32
CA ALA A 62 8.87 -21.96 8.28
C ALA A 62 7.38 -22.29 8.22
N LEU A 63 6.54 -21.26 8.15
CA LEU A 63 5.08 -21.41 8.05
C LEU A 63 4.68 -22.16 6.77
N PHE A 64 5.23 -21.80 5.62
CA PHE A 64 4.88 -22.39 4.32
C PHE A 64 5.38 -23.85 4.16
N ARG A 65 6.42 -24.25 4.90
CA ARG A 65 6.80 -25.67 4.99
C ARG A 65 5.80 -26.49 5.81
N LYS A 66 5.22 -25.89 6.85
CA LYS A 66 4.27 -26.54 7.76
C LYS A 66 2.85 -26.56 7.21
N TYR A 67 2.38 -25.42 6.69
CA TYR A 67 1.02 -25.22 6.18
C TYR A 67 1.09 -25.04 4.66
N ARG A 68 0.92 -26.11 3.90
CA ARG A 68 1.11 -26.14 2.44
C ARG A 68 -0.18 -25.88 1.66
N THR A 69 -1.31 -26.27 2.23
CA THR A 69 -2.62 -26.22 1.59
C THR A 69 -3.59 -25.36 2.40
N ALA A 70 -4.72 -24.96 1.80
CA ALA A 70 -5.76 -24.26 2.52
C ALA A 70 -6.33 -25.10 3.67
N GLU A 71 -6.40 -26.43 3.50
CA GLU A 71 -6.81 -27.38 4.54
C GLU A 71 -5.88 -27.36 5.76
N ASP A 72 -4.56 -27.27 5.54
CA ASP A 72 -3.59 -27.18 6.63
C ASP A 72 -3.81 -25.91 7.46
N TRP A 73 -4.00 -24.77 6.78
CA TRP A 73 -4.30 -23.50 7.45
C TRP A 73 -5.68 -23.51 8.15
N ALA A 74 -6.69 -24.14 7.53
CA ALA A 74 -8.05 -24.23 8.09
C ALA A 74 -8.09 -25.08 9.38
N ARG A 75 -7.21 -26.08 9.50
CA ARG A 75 -7.06 -26.99 10.65
C ARG A 75 -5.98 -26.54 11.65
N ALA A 76 -5.29 -25.41 11.37
CA ALA A 76 -4.25 -24.93 12.27
C ALA A 76 -4.82 -24.69 13.68
N ASP A 77 -4.09 -25.17 14.70
CA ASP A 77 -4.41 -24.83 16.09
C ASP A 77 -4.19 -23.32 16.31
N PRO A 78 -5.23 -22.57 16.74
CA PRO A 78 -5.13 -21.13 16.88
C PRO A 78 -4.01 -20.68 17.84
N ALA A 79 -3.81 -21.40 18.97
CA ALA A 79 -2.81 -21.03 19.95
C ALA A 79 -1.39 -21.20 19.40
N THR A 80 -1.15 -22.28 18.68
CA THR A 80 0.12 -22.56 18.00
C THR A 80 0.40 -21.52 16.92
N LEU A 81 -0.58 -21.23 16.04
CA LEU A 81 -0.42 -20.25 14.97
C LEU A 81 -0.18 -18.83 15.53
N GLU A 82 -0.85 -18.46 16.61
CA GLU A 82 -0.60 -17.18 17.30
C GLU A 82 0.86 -17.03 17.75
N GLN A 83 1.45 -18.09 18.31
CA GLN A 83 2.85 -18.09 18.71
C GLN A 83 3.79 -17.93 17.52
N GLU A 84 3.54 -18.68 16.42
CA GLU A 84 4.37 -18.68 15.22
C GLU A 84 4.35 -17.31 14.50
N ILE A 85 3.22 -16.63 14.46
CA ILE A 85 3.08 -15.33 13.78
C ILE A 85 3.21 -14.14 14.73
N ARG A 86 3.44 -14.34 16.02
CA ARG A 86 3.55 -13.31 17.05
C ARG A 86 4.48 -12.15 16.67
N PRO A 87 5.64 -12.39 16.02
CA PRO A 87 6.53 -11.30 15.61
C PRO A 87 5.91 -10.30 14.62
N THR A 88 4.82 -10.65 13.94
CA THR A 88 4.18 -9.74 12.97
C THR A 88 3.24 -8.71 13.60
N GLY A 89 2.99 -8.79 14.90
CA GLY A 89 2.00 -7.95 15.60
C GLY A 89 0.55 -8.26 15.22
N PHE A 90 -0.40 -7.80 16.01
CA PHE A 90 -1.84 -8.08 15.81
C PHE A 90 -2.16 -9.56 15.54
N PHE A 91 -1.33 -10.45 16.08
CA PHE A 91 -1.31 -11.87 15.76
C PHE A 91 -2.66 -12.56 15.98
N ARG A 92 -3.42 -12.24 17.04
CA ARG A 92 -4.75 -12.81 17.27
C ARG A 92 -5.75 -12.51 16.16
N ALA A 93 -5.78 -11.26 15.69
CA ALA A 93 -6.65 -10.87 14.58
C ALA A 93 -6.21 -11.52 13.26
N LYS A 94 -4.89 -11.58 13.02
CA LYS A 94 -4.31 -12.25 11.85
C LYS A 94 -4.57 -13.75 11.85
N THR A 95 -4.43 -14.43 12.99
CA THR A 95 -4.77 -15.85 13.13
C THR A 95 -6.23 -16.11 12.76
N ARG A 96 -7.16 -15.34 13.32
CA ARG A 96 -8.59 -15.45 12.96
C ARG A 96 -8.84 -15.23 11.48
N ALA A 97 -8.20 -14.21 10.90
CA ALA A 97 -8.32 -13.89 9.47
C ALA A 97 -7.76 -15.03 8.59
N ILE A 98 -6.58 -15.54 8.89
CA ILE A 98 -5.94 -16.62 8.11
C ILE A 98 -6.76 -17.92 8.19
N ILE A 99 -7.15 -18.37 9.40
CA ILE A 99 -7.95 -19.59 9.56
C ILE A 99 -9.32 -19.42 8.90
N GLY A 100 -9.98 -18.27 9.11
CA GLY A 100 -11.29 -18.00 8.49
C GLY A 100 -11.23 -17.94 6.96
N MET A 101 -10.21 -17.28 6.42
CA MET A 101 -9.94 -17.24 4.98
C MET A 101 -9.70 -18.65 4.42
N ALA A 102 -8.85 -19.45 5.08
CA ALA A 102 -8.55 -20.80 4.65
C ALA A 102 -9.78 -21.72 4.67
N ARG A 103 -10.62 -21.64 5.70
CA ARG A 103 -11.91 -22.37 5.75
C ARG A 103 -12.82 -21.97 4.61
N ALA A 104 -12.94 -20.66 4.33
CA ALA A 104 -13.75 -20.19 3.21
C ALA A 104 -13.19 -20.65 1.85
N LEU A 105 -11.87 -20.73 1.68
CA LEU A 105 -11.26 -21.32 0.48
C LEU A 105 -11.63 -22.80 0.31
N VAL A 106 -11.53 -23.59 1.37
CA VAL A 106 -11.90 -25.01 1.33
C VAL A 106 -13.38 -25.19 1.00
N GLU A 107 -14.24 -24.46 1.70
CA GLU A 107 -15.70 -24.60 1.58
C GLU A 107 -16.26 -24.13 0.22
N ARG A 108 -15.71 -23.05 -0.34
CA ARG A 108 -16.32 -22.34 -1.48
C ARG A 108 -15.49 -22.42 -2.75
N HIS A 109 -14.19 -22.74 -2.65
CA HIS A 109 -13.25 -22.68 -3.78
C HIS A 109 -12.38 -23.94 -3.91
N GLY A 110 -12.75 -25.06 -3.26
CA GLY A 110 -12.00 -26.33 -3.34
C GLY A 110 -10.55 -26.19 -2.89
N GLY A 111 -10.27 -25.32 -1.90
CA GLY A 111 -8.94 -25.08 -1.38
C GLY A 111 -8.06 -24.15 -2.25
N GLN A 112 -8.57 -23.68 -3.39
CA GLN A 112 -7.81 -22.84 -4.33
C GLN A 112 -8.11 -21.34 -4.09
N VAL A 113 -7.10 -20.50 -4.30
CA VAL A 113 -7.29 -19.04 -4.27
C VAL A 113 -7.95 -18.60 -5.57
N PRO A 114 -9.14 -17.95 -5.52
CA PRO A 114 -9.80 -17.52 -6.74
C PRO A 114 -9.07 -16.38 -7.44
N ALA A 115 -9.03 -16.42 -8.78
CA ALA A 115 -8.47 -15.35 -9.61
C ALA A 115 -9.52 -14.28 -9.95
N ASP A 116 -10.39 -13.97 -9.00
CA ASP A 116 -11.51 -13.02 -9.13
C ASP A 116 -11.56 -12.08 -7.94
N ARG A 117 -11.83 -10.78 -8.21
CA ARG A 117 -11.79 -9.73 -7.19
C ARG A 117 -12.90 -9.86 -6.16
N GLU A 118 -14.12 -10.13 -6.62
CA GLU A 118 -15.29 -10.22 -5.75
C GLU A 118 -15.17 -11.44 -4.85
N ALA A 119 -14.78 -12.58 -5.40
CA ALA A 119 -14.50 -13.80 -4.66
C ALA A 119 -13.38 -13.59 -3.62
N LEU A 120 -12.29 -12.89 -3.97
CA LEU A 120 -11.21 -12.59 -3.03
C LEU A 120 -11.67 -11.67 -1.91
N THR A 121 -12.42 -10.60 -2.21
CA THR A 121 -12.87 -9.65 -1.19
C THR A 121 -13.97 -10.21 -0.28
N ALA A 122 -14.63 -11.28 -0.69
CA ALA A 122 -15.57 -12.02 0.14
C ALA A 122 -14.89 -12.94 1.18
N LEU A 123 -13.57 -13.13 1.08
CA LEU A 123 -12.81 -13.93 2.05
C LEU A 123 -12.55 -13.14 3.33
N PRO A 124 -12.64 -13.77 4.51
CA PRO A 124 -12.32 -13.13 5.80
C PRO A 124 -10.91 -12.50 5.82
N GLY A 125 -10.83 -11.23 6.22
CA GLY A 125 -9.56 -10.50 6.32
C GLY A 125 -8.95 -10.06 4.98
N VAL A 126 -9.67 -10.19 3.88
CA VAL A 126 -9.23 -9.80 2.53
C VAL A 126 -10.00 -8.57 2.07
N GLY A 127 -9.36 -7.40 2.12
CA GLY A 127 -9.91 -6.17 1.57
C GLY A 127 -9.44 -5.93 0.12
N LEU A 128 -9.93 -4.84 -0.50
CA LEU A 128 -9.60 -4.47 -1.88
C LEU A 128 -8.09 -4.40 -2.14
N LYS A 129 -7.32 -3.82 -1.22
CA LYS A 129 -5.85 -3.75 -1.34
C LYS A 129 -5.22 -5.14 -1.41
N THR A 130 -5.62 -6.07 -0.54
CA THR A 130 -5.11 -7.44 -0.51
C THR A 130 -5.48 -8.20 -1.78
N ALA A 131 -6.73 -8.11 -2.21
CA ALA A 131 -7.20 -8.72 -3.47
C ALA A 131 -6.37 -8.21 -4.67
N ASN A 132 -6.15 -6.91 -4.79
CA ASN A 132 -5.35 -6.33 -5.88
C ASN A 132 -3.87 -6.75 -5.82
N VAL A 133 -3.29 -6.93 -4.64
CA VAL A 133 -1.92 -7.47 -4.50
C VAL A 133 -1.86 -8.90 -5.05
N VAL A 134 -2.80 -9.76 -4.66
CA VAL A 134 -2.85 -11.16 -5.10
C VAL A 134 -3.10 -11.26 -6.61
N LEU A 135 -4.12 -10.58 -7.12
CA LEU A 135 -4.45 -10.57 -8.55
C LEU A 135 -3.26 -10.11 -9.40
N GLY A 136 -2.62 -9.02 -9.00
CA GLY A 136 -1.52 -8.45 -9.77
C GLY A 136 -0.24 -9.28 -9.76
N ASN A 137 0.08 -9.91 -8.64
CA ASN A 137 1.39 -10.55 -8.47
C ASN A 137 1.35 -12.07 -8.61
N ALA A 138 0.25 -12.73 -8.24
CA ALA A 138 0.14 -14.18 -8.36
C ALA A 138 -0.57 -14.62 -9.63
N PHE A 139 -1.51 -13.81 -10.15
CA PHE A 139 -2.28 -14.17 -11.35
C PHE A 139 -1.92 -13.33 -12.58
N GLY A 140 -1.01 -12.35 -12.46
CA GLY A 140 -0.63 -11.49 -13.58
C GLY A 140 -1.77 -10.60 -14.12
N GLN A 141 -2.87 -10.48 -13.40
CA GLN A 141 -4.00 -9.66 -13.81
C GLN A 141 -3.71 -8.17 -13.53
N PRO A 142 -4.16 -7.25 -14.40
CA PRO A 142 -4.02 -5.83 -14.14
C PRO A 142 -4.76 -5.42 -12.86
N ALA A 143 -4.01 -5.13 -11.79
CA ALA A 143 -4.57 -4.73 -10.50
C ALA A 143 -3.69 -3.65 -9.85
N LEU A 144 -4.30 -2.60 -9.30
CA LEU A 144 -3.61 -1.48 -8.67
C LEU A 144 -3.92 -1.51 -7.17
N ALA A 145 -2.91 -1.82 -6.36
CA ALA A 145 -3.04 -1.82 -4.91
C ALA A 145 -2.62 -0.47 -4.32
N VAL A 146 -3.47 0.14 -3.51
CA VAL A 146 -3.17 1.41 -2.84
C VAL A 146 -2.75 1.13 -1.40
N ASP A 147 -1.46 1.26 -1.14
CA ASP A 147 -0.89 1.26 0.21
C ASP A 147 -0.53 2.70 0.65
N THR A 148 0.07 2.85 1.81
CA THR A 148 0.46 4.16 2.34
C THR A 148 1.47 4.90 1.46
N HIS A 149 2.32 4.18 0.70
CA HIS A 149 3.26 4.78 -0.25
C HIS A 149 2.53 5.23 -1.52
N VAL A 150 1.74 4.35 -2.11
CA VAL A 150 0.94 4.67 -3.32
C VAL A 150 0.00 5.84 -3.02
N PHE A 151 -0.70 5.80 -1.87
CA PHE A 151 -1.58 6.87 -1.40
C PHE A 151 -0.87 8.22 -1.33
N ARG A 152 0.28 8.30 -0.67
CA ARG A 152 1.06 9.53 -0.52
C ARG A 152 1.66 10.01 -1.85
N VAL A 153 2.27 9.11 -2.60
CA VAL A 153 2.99 9.43 -3.84
C VAL A 153 2.02 9.93 -4.90
N SER A 154 0.87 9.27 -5.09
CA SER A 154 -0.14 9.67 -6.07
C SER A 154 -0.68 11.08 -5.82
N GLN A 155 -0.93 11.43 -4.55
CA GLN A 155 -1.40 12.74 -4.15
C GLN A 155 -0.32 13.82 -4.37
N ARG A 156 0.93 13.55 -3.99
CA ARG A 156 2.03 14.50 -4.24
C ARG A 156 2.31 14.72 -5.72
N LEU A 157 2.16 13.66 -6.52
CA LEU A 157 2.26 13.75 -7.97
C LEU A 157 1.04 14.43 -8.61
N GLY A 158 -0.02 14.72 -7.85
CA GLY A 158 -1.25 15.31 -8.35
C GLY A 158 -1.99 14.42 -9.35
N LEU A 159 -1.82 13.09 -9.25
CA LEU A 159 -2.53 12.12 -10.08
C LEU A 159 -3.88 11.72 -9.49
N ALA A 160 -3.99 11.75 -8.17
CA ALA A 160 -5.22 11.50 -7.42
C ALA A 160 -5.26 12.37 -6.16
N ARG A 161 -6.45 12.60 -5.59
CA ARG A 161 -6.66 13.40 -4.39
C ARG A 161 -7.90 12.90 -3.63
N SER A 162 -7.70 12.29 -2.48
CA SER A 162 -8.76 11.88 -1.55
C SER A 162 -8.14 11.50 -0.20
N ASP A 163 -8.92 11.48 0.86
CA ASP A 163 -8.54 10.91 2.15
C ASP A 163 -8.89 9.41 2.24
N ASP A 164 -9.59 8.90 1.23
CA ASP A 164 -10.03 7.51 1.11
C ASP A 164 -9.14 6.77 0.08
N PRO A 165 -8.46 5.66 0.47
CA PRO A 165 -7.64 4.87 -0.41
C PRO A 165 -8.40 4.25 -1.60
N ASP A 166 -9.68 3.90 -1.45
CA ASP A 166 -10.47 3.31 -2.52
C ASP A 166 -10.79 4.36 -3.58
N ARG A 167 -11.08 5.59 -3.18
CA ARG A 167 -11.23 6.71 -4.12
C ARG A 167 -9.91 7.08 -4.81
N ILE A 168 -8.76 6.91 -4.13
CA ILE A 168 -7.45 7.06 -4.77
C ILE A 168 -7.26 5.98 -5.84
N HIS A 169 -7.64 4.73 -5.54
CA HIS A 169 -7.62 3.64 -6.52
C HIS A 169 -8.42 4.02 -7.77
N ASP A 170 -9.68 4.44 -7.61
CA ASP A 170 -10.57 4.77 -8.73
C ASP A 170 -10.00 5.89 -9.59
N GLN A 171 -9.49 6.95 -8.98
CA GLN A 171 -8.87 8.07 -9.72
C GLN A 171 -7.59 7.64 -10.44
N LEU A 172 -6.80 6.72 -9.87
CA LEU A 172 -5.58 6.23 -10.50
C LEU A 172 -5.86 5.35 -11.71
N ILE A 173 -6.85 4.46 -11.65
CA ILE A 173 -7.20 3.60 -12.78
C ILE A 173 -7.75 4.38 -13.98
N GLU A 174 -8.30 5.58 -13.78
CA GLU A 174 -8.72 6.48 -14.86
C GLU A 174 -7.54 7.10 -15.64
N VAL A 175 -6.42 7.34 -14.97
CA VAL A 175 -5.26 8.06 -15.55
C VAL A 175 -4.08 7.16 -15.90
N ILE A 176 -3.99 5.96 -15.28
CA ILE A 176 -2.94 4.98 -15.53
C ILE A 176 -3.45 3.93 -16.54
N PRO A 177 -2.69 3.62 -17.61
CA PRO A 177 -3.05 2.54 -18.53
C PRO A 177 -3.21 1.21 -17.78
N ARG A 178 -4.25 0.42 -18.10
CA ARG A 178 -4.58 -0.84 -17.42
C ARG A 178 -3.39 -1.80 -17.36
N THR A 179 -2.62 -1.90 -18.45
CA THR A 179 -1.42 -2.75 -18.53
C THR A 179 -0.29 -2.33 -17.56
N LYS A 180 -0.37 -1.14 -16.97
CA LYS A 180 0.63 -0.60 -16.04
C LYS A 180 0.18 -0.60 -14.58
N TRP A 181 -1.03 -1.06 -14.23
CA TRP A 181 -1.58 -0.95 -12.88
C TRP A 181 -0.70 -1.62 -11.81
N THR A 182 -0.40 -2.89 -11.95
CA THR A 182 0.45 -3.62 -10.99
C THR A 182 1.86 -3.01 -10.94
N ARG A 183 2.43 -2.69 -12.10
CA ARG A 183 3.75 -2.05 -12.19
C ARG A 183 3.77 -0.69 -11.50
N THR A 184 2.71 0.10 -11.62
CA THR A 184 2.57 1.41 -10.96
C THR A 184 2.62 1.27 -9.44
N THR A 185 1.94 0.27 -8.88
CA THR A 185 2.00 -0.02 -7.44
C THR A 185 3.46 -0.17 -6.98
N HIS A 186 4.25 -1.01 -7.66
CA HIS A 186 5.66 -1.25 -7.30
C HIS A 186 6.54 -0.01 -7.47
N LEU A 187 6.35 0.73 -8.56
CA LEU A 187 7.10 1.96 -8.82
C LEU A 187 6.82 3.03 -7.76
N PHE A 188 5.56 3.21 -7.38
CA PHE A 188 5.20 4.20 -6.36
C PHE A 188 5.66 3.77 -4.97
N GLN A 189 5.65 2.48 -4.66
CA GLN A 189 6.24 1.95 -3.44
C GLN A 189 7.76 2.20 -3.40
N ALA A 190 8.49 1.82 -4.45
CA ALA A 190 9.93 2.03 -4.54
C ALA A 190 10.29 3.53 -4.43
N HIS A 191 9.58 4.38 -5.18
CA HIS A 191 9.74 5.82 -5.12
C HIS A 191 9.42 6.40 -3.74
N GLY A 192 8.36 5.92 -3.10
CA GLY A 192 7.94 6.34 -1.77
C GLY A 192 8.92 5.93 -0.66
N ARG A 193 9.59 4.79 -0.82
CA ARG A 193 10.59 4.28 0.13
C ARG A 193 11.97 4.94 -0.07
N ARG A 194 12.39 5.22 -1.31
CA ARG A 194 13.75 5.65 -1.65
C ARG A 194 13.90 7.17 -1.84
N THR A 195 12.87 7.85 -2.34
CA THR A 195 12.99 9.27 -2.74
C THR A 195 11.87 10.15 -2.19
N CYS A 196 10.60 9.79 -2.39
CA CYS A 196 9.47 10.58 -1.93
C CYS A 196 9.09 10.24 -0.49
N LEU A 197 10.04 10.42 0.45
CA LEU A 197 9.89 10.09 1.86
C LEU A 197 8.75 10.87 2.51
N ALA A 198 8.15 10.32 3.58
CA ALA A 198 6.99 10.92 4.23
C ALA A 198 7.29 12.32 4.80
N ARG A 199 8.33 12.44 5.60
CA ARG A 199 8.67 13.70 6.31
C ARG A 199 9.60 14.62 5.51
N ARG A 200 10.62 14.09 4.86
CA ARG A 200 11.66 14.88 4.13
C ARG A 200 11.88 14.26 2.75
N PRO A 201 11.00 14.55 1.76
CA PRO A 201 11.18 14.04 0.41
C PRO A 201 12.42 14.63 -0.25
N LEU A 202 13.17 13.79 -0.95
CA LEU A 202 14.43 14.16 -1.63
C LEU A 202 14.14 14.83 -2.99
N CYS A 203 13.34 15.90 -2.98
CA CYS A 203 12.89 16.60 -4.19
C CYS A 203 14.02 17.11 -5.10
N PRO A 204 15.20 17.58 -4.62
CA PRO A 204 16.29 18.03 -5.48
C PRO A 204 16.79 16.94 -6.45
N VAL A 205 16.86 15.67 -6.00
CA VAL A 205 17.33 14.51 -6.79
C VAL A 205 16.22 13.62 -7.33
N CYS A 206 14.97 14.07 -7.23
CA CYS A 206 13.81 13.28 -7.62
C CYS A 206 13.71 13.13 -9.15
N PRO A 207 13.62 11.89 -9.70
CA PRO A 207 13.60 11.66 -11.14
C PRO A 207 12.37 12.24 -11.84
N VAL A 208 11.31 12.54 -11.09
CA VAL A 208 10.05 13.10 -11.60
C VAL A 208 9.80 14.54 -11.15
N ARG A 209 10.82 15.23 -10.63
CA ARG A 209 10.68 16.59 -10.08
C ARG A 209 10.00 17.56 -11.02
N ARG A 210 10.37 17.55 -12.31
CA ARG A 210 9.82 18.47 -13.35
C ARG A 210 8.35 18.18 -13.68
N LEU A 211 7.85 16.99 -13.36
CA LEU A 211 6.48 16.53 -13.60
C LEU A 211 5.60 16.59 -12.34
N CYS A 212 6.21 16.89 -11.17
CA CYS A 212 5.57 16.87 -9.87
C CYS A 212 5.18 18.27 -9.41
N PRO A 213 3.90 18.53 -9.09
CA PRO A 213 3.43 19.83 -8.60
C PRO A 213 3.78 20.11 -7.13
N TRP A 214 4.18 19.09 -6.35
CA TRP A 214 4.37 19.17 -4.90
C TRP A 214 5.40 20.22 -4.45
N PRO A 215 6.59 20.39 -5.06
CA PRO A 215 7.57 21.41 -4.66
C PRO A 215 7.02 22.84 -4.78
N ALA A 216 6.22 23.12 -5.82
CA ALA A 216 5.58 24.42 -6.00
C ALA A 216 4.49 24.68 -4.95
N GLN A 217 3.72 23.64 -4.58
CA GLN A 217 2.67 23.75 -3.57
C GLN A 217 3.24 24.00 -2.16
N THR A 218 4.35 23.35 -1.81
CA THR A 218 5.01 23.56 -0.50
C THR A 218 5.70 24.90 -0.41
N ALA A 219 6.31 25.38 -1.47
CA ALA A 219 6.91 26.72 -1.54
C ALA A 219 5.86 27.85 -1.40
N ALA A 220 4.67 27.67 -1.96
CA ALA A 220 3.57 28.61 -1.82
C ALA A 220 3.02 28.67 -0.38
N ARG A 221 2.92 27.52 0.31
CA ARG A 221 2.47 27.47 1.71
C ARG A 221 3.48 28.07 2.69
N GLY A 222 4.79 27.95 2.40
CA GLY A 222 5.86 28.55 3.24
C GLY A 222 5.94 30.07 3.17
N ARG A 223 5.39 30.71 2.13
CA ARG A 223 5.34 32.18 1.99
C ARG A 223 4.12 32.85 2.64
N GLY A 224 3.11 32.07 3.07
CA GLY A 224 1.90 32.55 3.74
C GLY A 224 1.90 32.49 5.28
N GLY A 225 2.97 31.98 5.89
CA GLY A 225 3.06 31.73 7.34
C GLY A 225 3.92 32.73 8.10
N GLY A 226 3.97 33.99 7.72
CA GLY A 226 4.56 35.07 8.50
C GLY A 226 3.48 35.88 9.22
N GLY A 227 3.32 35.64 10.55
CA GLY A 227 2.62 36.59 11.40
C GLY A 227 1.41 36.06 12.16
N ARG A 228 1.67 35.60 13.38
CA ARG A 228 1.09 36.09 14.63
C ARG A 228 1.64 35.27 15.81
N ALA A 229 2.64 35.85 16.45
CA ALA A 229 2.99 35.49 17.81
C ALA A 229 1.78 35.81 18.72
N THR A 230 1.18 34.82 19.33
CA THR A 230 0.26 34.99 20.45
C THR A 230 1.06 35.25 21.72
N PRO A 231 0.75 36.29 22.51
CA PRO A 231 1.46 36.53 23.75
C PRO A 231 1.11 35.44 24.79
N SER A 232 2.15 34.96 25.48
CA SER A 232 2.08 34.00 26.56
C SER A 232 1.20 34.52 27.67
N ARG A 233 0.13 33.80 28.03
CA ARG A 233 -0.59 34.00 29.30
C ARG A 233 0.30 33.46 30.43
N ARG A 234 0.79 34.39 31.28
CA ARG A 234 1.36 34.10 32.61
C ARG A 234 0.35 33.32 33.43
N SER A 235 0.72 32.14 33.86
CA SER A 235 0.02 31.39 34.89
C SER A 235 0.23 32.06 36.26
N LYS A 236 -0.85 32.51 36.89
CA LYS A 236 -0.88 32.83 38.30
C LYS A 236 -1.03 31.55 39.11
N SER A 237 -0.04 31.25 39.94
CA SER A 237 -0.18 30.30 41.07
C SER A 237 -1.25 30.73 42.06
N PRO A 238 -2.04 29.83 42.63
CA PRO A 238 -2.72 30.08 43.90
C PRO A 238 -1.86 29.58 45.05
N ALA A 239 -1.73 30.47 46.04
CA ALA A 239 -1.12 30.22 47.34
C ALA A 239 -1.98 29.29 48.22
N ALA A 240 -1.27 28.66 49.12
CA ALA A 240 -1.71 27.74 50.19
C ALA A 240 -2.92 28.18 51.02
N ARG A 241 -3.76 27.22 51.41
CA ARG A 241 -4.19 26.90 52.76
C ARG A 241 -4.61 25.45 52.85
#